data_98924858a874bfb12578bb36c394458a
#
_entry.id   98924858a874bfb12578bb36c394458a
#
_cell.length_a   1.000
_cell.length_b   1.000
_cell.length_c   1.000
_cell.angle_alpha   90.00
_cell.angle_beta   90.00
_cell.angle_gamma   90.00
#
_symmetry.space_group_name_H-M   'P 1'
#
loop_
_entity.id
_entity.type
_entity.pdbx_description
1 polymer ?
#
loop_
_entity_poly.entity_id
_entity_poly.type
_entity_poly.pdbx_seq_one_letter_code
_entity_poly.pdbx_strand_id
1 'polypeptide(L)'
;VGAGVLRRDDGIDTAYGPTVSIGVALPIWNGGGAAVSEAEARQRALEAELAIAQRIAEAEQQAAATRAIAAREAAVAAASARDDAARLGTIASTAYQAGEIGVVELVDAYEAQRDGELTVIAHARRAAEAAITFDLATGRTYP
;
A
#
# COMPACT_ATOMS: atom_id res chain seq x y z
N VAL A 1 37.68 32.64 -7.99
CA VAL A 1 38.87 32.94 -8.80
C VAL A 1 38.45 33.93 -9.85
N GLY A 2 39.02 35.12 -9.87
CA GLY A 2 38.79 36.15 -10.88
C GLY A 2 40.05 36.48 -11.61
N ALA A 3 39.98 36.69 -12.93
CA ALA A 3 41.06 37.23 -13.73
C ALA A 3 40.58 38.55 -14.32
N GLY A 4 41.39 39.56 -14.24
CA GLY A 4 41.10 40.91 -14.73
C GLY A 4 42.33 41.65 -15.21
N VAL A 5 42.13 42.79 -15.83
CA VAL A 5 43.21 43.72 -16.22
C VAL A 5 43.08 44.97 -15.34
N LEU A 6 44.12 45.28 -14.59
CA LEU A 6 44.19 46.50 -13.82
C LEU A 6 44.77 47.60 -14.68
N ARG A 7 44.04 48.71 -14.82
CA ARG A 7 44.53 49.96 -15.41
C ARG A 7 45.00 50.86 -14.29
N ARG A 8 46.26 51.25 -14.32
CA ARG A 8 46.82 52.26 -13.43
C ARG A 8 47.16 53.51 -14.24
N ASP A 9 46.63 54.62 -13.83
CA ASP A 9 46.85 55.90 -14.48
C ASP A 9 47.48 56.84 -13.45
N ASP A 10 48.73 57.23 -13.65
CA ASP A 10 49.49 58.12 -12.74
C ASP A 10 49.60 59.53 -13.31
N GLY A 11 48.77 59.89 -14.34
CA GLY A 11 48.73 61.21 -14.93
C GLY A 11 49.83 61.55 -15.97
N ILE A 12 50.82 60.67 -16.09
CA ILE A 12 51.96 60.76 -17.03
C ILE A 12 52.05 59.52 -17.90
N ASP A 13 51.67 58.38 -17.38
CA ASP A 13 51.75 57.12 -18.12
C ASP A 13 50.62 56.16 -17.71
N THR A 14 50.09 55.37 -18.67
CA THR A 14 49.02 54.39 -18.41
C THR A 14 49.58 53.01 -18.55
N ALA A 15 49.69 52.28 -17.41
CA ALA A 15 50.15 50.91 -17.40
C ALA A 15 48.98 49.91 -17.29
N TYR A 16 49.01 48.84 -18.08
CA TYR A 16 48.06 47.72 -17.99
C TYR A 16 48.81 46.50 -17.48
N GLY A 17 48.27 45.87 -16.41
CA GLY A 17 48.85 44.66 -15.86
C GLY A 17 47.78 43.56 -15.66
N PRO A 18 48.13 42.28 -15.87
CA PRO A 18 47.22 41.21 -15.53
C PRO A 18 47.07 41.09 -14.01
N THR A 19 45.85 40.97 -13.54
CA THR A 19 45.54 40.75 -12.13
C THR A 19 44.85 39.41 -11.95
N VAL A 20 45.35 38.57 -11.06
CA VAL A 20 44.69 37.33 -10.65
C VAL A 20 44.27 37.51 -9.17
N SER A 21 43.00 37.38 -8.90
CA SER A 21 42.47 37.39 -7.54
C SER A 21 41.94 36.03 -7.15
N ILE A 22 42.37 35.55 -5.99
CA ILE A 22 41.81 34.34 -5.36
C ILE A 22 41.15 34.81 -4.07
N GLY A 23 39.83 34.74 -4.05
CA GLY A 23 39.03 35.01 -2.86
C GLY A 23 38.60 33.69 -2.21
N VAL A 24 38.95 33.51 -0.95
CA VAL A 24 38.42 32.44 -0.11
C VAL A 24 37.46 33.10 0.87
N ALA A 25 36.18 32.69 0.80
CA ALA A 25 35.17 33.11 1.78
C ALA A 25 35.43 32.33 3.09
N LEU A 26 36.07 32.99 4.06
CA LEU A 26 36.22 32.43 5.39
C LEU A 26 34.95 32.83 6.19
N PRO A 27 34.16 31.86 6.68
CA PRO A 27 32.97 32.13 7.51
C PRO A 27 33.42 32.47 8.95
N ILE A 28 34.01 33.67 9.12
CA ILE A 28 34.62 34.12 10.40
C ILE A 28 33.54 34.44 11.44
N TRP A 29 32.34 34.79 11.02
CA TRP A 29 31.26 35.26 11.89
C TRP A 29 30.09 34.29 12.04
N ASN A 30 29.98 33.29 11.17
CA ASN A 30 28.92 32.29 11.24
C ASN A 30 29.56 30.92 11.08
N GLY A 31 30.05 30.34 12.15
CA GLY A 31 30.81 29.06 12.22
C GLY A 31 30.04 27.83 11.69
N GLY A 32 29.08 28.02 10.79
CA GLY A 32 28.30 26.92 10.19
C GLY A 32 27.27 26.31 11.14
N GLY A 33 27.19 26.77 12.40
CA GLY A 33 26.34 26.20 13.43
C GLY A 33 24.85 26.18 13.05
N ALA A 34 24.37 27.25 12.39
CA ALA A 34 22.99 27.31 11.93
C ALA A 34 22.71 26.26 10.83
N ALA A 35 23.61 26.07 9.88
CA ALA A 35 23.48 25.07 8.83
C ALA A 35 23.59 23.64 9.38
N VAL A 36 24.44 23.42 10.38
CA VAL A 36 24.55 22.12 11.07
C VAL A 36 23.25 21.83 11.85
N SER A 37 22.75 22.80 12.64
CA SER A 37 21.51 22.61 13.40
C SER A 37 20.29 22.40 12.50
N GLU A 38 20.22 23.05 11.33
CA GLU A 38 19.19 22.82 10.32
C GLU A 38 19.28 21.41 9.74
N ALA A 39 20.51 20.95 9.41
CA ALA A 39 20.74 19.60 8.90
C ALA A 39 20.36 18.52 9.93
N GLU A 40 20.72 18.71 11.20
CA GLU A 40 20.35 17.82 12.31
C GLU A 40 18.83 17.82 12.55
N ALA A 41 18.16 18.96 12.44
CA ALA A 41 16.71 19.04 12.56
C ALA A 41 16.03 18.30 11.42
N ARG A 42 16.52 18.47 10.19
CA ARG A 42 16.02 17.73 9.00
C ARG A 42 16.25 16.23 9.11
N GLN A 43 17.42 15.82 9.60
CA GLN A 43 17.69 14.40 9.85
C GLN A 43 16.70 13.80 10.85
N ARG A 44 16.48 14.46 12.00
CA ARG A 44 15.50 14.01 13.00
C ARG A 44 14.07 13.94 12.45
N ALA A 45 13.68 14.89 11.61
CA ALA A 45 12.38 14.86 10.95
C ALA A 45 12.24 13.65 10.01
N LEU A 46 13.26 13.37 9.18
CA LEU A 46 13.28 12.22 8.29
C LEU A 46 13.29 10.88 9.04
N GLU A 47 14.02 10.81 10.14
CA GLU A 47 14.02 9.61 11.02
C GLU A 47 12.64 9.37 11.63
N ALA A 48 11.94 10.43 12.04
CA ALA A 48 10.57 10.33 12.55
C ALA A 48 9.58 9.92 11.45
N GLU A 49 9.69 10.50 10.26
CA GLU A 49 8.88 10.12 9.10
C GLU A 49 9.10 8.65 8.72
N LEU A 50 10.34 8.18 8.69
CA LEU A 50 10.67 6.77 8.44
C LEU A 50 10.04 5.86 9.49
N ALA A 51 10.14 6.20 10.76
CA ALA A 51 9.54 5.40 11.84
C ALA A 51 8.01 5.33 11.72
N ILE A 52 7.36 6.43 11.32
CA ILE A 52 5.91 6.45 11.05
C ILE A 52 5.57 5.57 9.85
N ALA A 53 6.31 5.70 8.74
CA ALA A 53 6.08 4.92 7.53
C ALA A 53 6.24 3.41 7.78
N GLN A 54 7.23 3.01 8.58
CA GLN A 54 7.42 1.62 8.98
C GLN A 54 6.23 1.09 9.79
N ARG A 55 5.74 1.84 10.77
CA ARG A 55 4.57 1.44 11.57
C ARG A 55 3.29 1.33 10.74
N ILE A 56 3.12 2.23 9.78
CA ILE A 56 1.97 2.16 8.85
C ILE A 56 2.07 0.90 8.01
N ALA A 57 3.23 0.61 7.42
CA ALA A 57 3.44 -0.59 6.60
C ALA A 57 3.20 -1.88 7.40
N GLU A 58 3.70 -1.97 8.63
CA GLU A 58 3.46 -3.11 9.54
C GLU A 58 1.96 -3.28 9.85
N ALA A 59 1.26 -2.18 10.16
CA ALA A 59 -0.17 -2.20 10.43
C ALA A 59 -0.99 -2.62 9.21
N GLU A 60 -0.63 -2.15 8.01
CA GLU A 60 -1.27 -2.54 6.75
C GLU A 60 -1.06 -4.02 6.44
N GLN A 61 0.15 -4.56 6.64
CA GLN A 61 0.44 -5.98 6.46
C GLN A 61 -0.38 -6.84 7.43
N GLN A 62 -0.45 -6.46 8.70
CA GLN A 62 -1.23 -7.18 9.70
C GLN A 62 -2.74 -7.13 9.39
N ALA A 63 -3.25 -5.98 8.98
CA ALA A 63 -4.64 -5.84 8.57
C ALA A 63 -4.95 -6.66 7.30
N ALA A 64 -4.05 -6.71 6.33
CA ALA A 64 -4.20 -7.51 5.13
C ALA A 64 -4.19 -9.01 5.46
N ALA A 65 -3.29 -9.48 6.34
CA ALA A 65 -3.26 -10.86 6.80
C ALA A 65 -4.57 -11.27 7.49
N THR A 66 -5.06 -10.44 8.42
CA THR A 66 -6.31 -10.69 9.13
C THR A 66 -7.50 -10.80 8.18
N ARG A 67 -7.58 -9.88 7.19
CA ARG A 67 -8.63 -9.92 6.16
C ARG A 67 -8.55 -11.17 5.28
N ALA A 68 -7.34 -11.59 4.90
CA ALA A 68 -7.16 -12.79 4.08
C ALA A 68 -7.61 -14.06 4.84
N ILE A 69 -7.27 -14.18 6.12
CA ILE A 69 -7.71 -15.30 6.97
C ILE A 69 -9.24 -15.31 7.09
N ALA A 70 -9.84 -14.18 7.47
CA ALA A 70 -11.29 -14.08 7.64
C ALA A 70 -12.06 -14.34 6.33
N ALA A 71 -11.57 -13.85 5.20
CA ALA A 71 -12.18 -14.10 3.89
C ALA A 71 -12.11 -15.59 3.50
N ARG A 72 -11.00 -16.27 3.80
CA ARG A 72 -10.85 -17.72 3.58
C ARG A 72 -11.80 -18.51 4.45
N GLU A 73 -11.89 -18.19 5.73
CA GLU A 73 -12.84 -18.84 6.65
C GLU A 73 -14.28 -18.69 6.20
N ALA A 74 -14.67 -17.48 5.78
CA ALA A 74 -15.99 -17.21 5.22
C ALA A 74 -16.26 -18.01 3.94
N ALA A 75 -15.26 -18.19 3.07
CA ALA A 75 -15.40 -19.00 1.86
C ALA A 75 -15.60 -20.49 2.20
N VAL A 76 -14.89 -21.00 3.22
CA VAL A 76 -15.07 -22.39 3.69
C VAL A 76 -16.47 -22.59 4.29
N ALA A 77 -16.93 -21.65 5.12
CA ALA A 77 -18.28 -21.71 5.70
C ALA A 77 -19.39 -21.63 4.62
N ALA A 78 -19.20 -20.77 3.60
CA ALA A 78 -20.13 -20.67 2.48
C ALA A 78 -20.20 -21.99 1.68
N ALA A 79 -19.06 -22.68 1.48
CA ALA A 79 -19.03 -23.97 0.80
C ALA A 79 -19.81 -25.03 1.58
N SER A 80 -19.68 -25.07 2.91
CA SER A 80 -20.47 -25.96 3.77
C SER A 80 -21.96 -25.68 3.68
N ALA A 81 -22.35 -24.40 3.77
CA ALA A 81 -23.76 -23.99 3.66
C ALA A 81 -24.38 -24.34 2.29
N ARG A 82 -23.59 -24.24 1.21
CA ARG A 82 -24.03 -24.70 -0.13
C ARG A 82 -24.31 -26.20 -0.14
N ASP A 83 -23.43 -27.01 0.48
CA ASP A 83 -23.59 -28.47 0.52
C ASP A 83 -24.86 -28.85 1.31
N ASP A 84 -25.18 -28.13 2.38
CA ASP A 84 -26.42 -28.30 3.15
C ASP A 84 -27.67 -27.88 2.32
N ALA A 85 -27.59 -26.77 1.59
CA ALA A 85 -28.67 -26.34 0.69
C ALA A 85 -28.90 -27.34 -0.45
N ALA A 86 -27.86 -27.95 -1.02
CA ALA A 86 -27.97 -28.99 -2.01
C ALA A 86 -28.66 -30.25 -1.48
N ARG A 87 -28.36 -30.64 -0.23
CA ARG A 87 -29.04 -31.76 0.45
C ARG A 87 -30.52 -31.47 0.66
N LEU A 88 -30.86 -30.21 1.10
CA LEU A 88 -32.26 -29.80 1.23
C LEU A 88 -33.00 -29.85 -0.10
N GLY A 89 -32.39 -29.40 -1.20
CA GLY A 89 -32.96 -29.54 -2.54
C GLY A 89 -33.26 -31.00 -2.93
N THR A 90 -32.35 -31.91 -2.60
CA THR A 90 -32.55 -33.34 -2.85
C THR A 90 -33.71 -33.90 -2.01
N ILE A 91 -33.78 -33.56 -0.72
CA ILE A 91 -34.86 -33.97 0.18
C ILE A 91 -36.21 -33.43 -0.32
N ALA A 92 -36.27 -32.15 -0.65
CA ALA A 92 -37.48 -31.49 -1.19
C ALA A 92 -37.95 -32.14 -2.49
N SER A 93 -37.04 -32.50 -3.40
CA SER A 93 -37.36 -33.21 -4.64
C SER A 93 -38.00 -34.61 -4.34
N THR A 94 -37.44 -35.32 -3.40
CA THR A 94 -37.96 -36.63 -2.99
C THR A 94 -39.34 -36.51 -2.34
N ALA A 95 -39.53 -35.58 -1.42
CA ALA A 95 -40.79 -35.31 -0.75
C ALA A 95 -41.91 -34.84 -1.73
N TYR A 96 -41.54 -34.04 -2.73
CA TYR A 96 -42.47 -33.63 -3.79
C TYR A 96 -42.91 -34.84 -4.63
N GLN A 97 -41.99 -35.71 -5.02
CA GLN A 97 -42.29 -36.97 -5.73
C GLN A 97 -43.20 -37.90 -4.92
N ALA A 98 -43.06 -37.90 -3.60
CA ALA A 98 -43.94 -38.65 -2.70
C ALA A 98 -45.31 -37.98 -2.46
N GLY A 99 -45.49 -36.72 -2.94
CA GLY A 99 -46.71 -35.93 -2.69
C GLY A 99 -46.80 -35.34 -1.30
N GLU A 100 -45.67 -35.32 -0.56
CA GLU A 100 -45.63 -34.80 0.82
C GLU A 100 -45.52 -33.26 0.88
N ILE A 101 -44.98 -32.61 -0.16
CA ILE A 101 -44.89 -31.18 -0.27
C ILE A 101 -45.42 -30.66 -1.60
N GLY A 102 -45.78 -29.39 -1.65
CA GLY A 102 -46.26 -28.72 -2.88
C GLY A 102 -45.12 -28.23 -3.77
N VAL A 103 -45.49 -27.73 -4.94
CA VAL A 103 -44.53 -27.16 -5.90
C VAL A 103 -43.84 -25.90 -5.38
N VAL A 104 -44.52 -25.13 -4.53
CA VAL A 104 -43.98 -23.89 -3.97
C VAL A 104 -42.78 -24.20 -3.08
N GLU A 105 -42.93 -25.14 -2.14
CA GLU A 105 -41.87 -25.59 -1.25
C GLU A 105 -40.69 -26.21 -2.00
N LEU A 106 -40.94 -26.90 -3.13
CA LEU A 106 -39.89 -27.41 -4.01
C LEU A 106 -39.12 -26.27 -4.68
N VAL A 107 -39.83 -25.25 -5.18
CA VAL A 107 -39.19 -24.07 -5.80
C VAL A 107 -38.38 -23.31 -4.79
N ASP A 108 -38.88 -23.07 -3.57
CA ASP A 108 -38.15 -22.41 -2.49
C ASP A 108 -36.84 -23.16 -2.16
N ALA A 109 -36.86 -24.50 -2.13
CA ALA A 109 -35.67 -25.30 -1.90
C ALA A 109 -34.62 -25.15 -3.02
N TYR A 110 -35.04 -25.09 -4.28
CA TYR A 110 -34.12 -24.84 -5.40
C TYR A 110 -33.60 -23.41 -5.44
N GLU A 111 -34.41 -22.42 -5.05
CA GLU A 111 -33.95 -21.05 -4.91
C GLU A 111 -32.88 -20.94 -3.82
N ALA A 112 -33.10 -21.59 -2.66
CA ALA A 112 -32.10 -21.64 -1.58
C ALA A 112 -30.80 -22.33 -2.05
N GLN A 113 -30.88 -23.40 -2.82
CA GLN A 113 -29.70 -24.05 -3.40
C GLN A 113 -28.94 -23.09 -4.34
N ARG A 114 -29.63 -22.44 -5.26
CA ARG A 114 -29.03 -21.47 -6.19
C ARG A 114 -28.36 -20.31 -5.45
N ASP A 115 -29.02 -19.75 -4.44
CA ASP A 115 -28.50 -18.65 -3.64
C ASP A 115 -27.25 -19.10 -2.87
N GLY A 116 -27.20 -20.34 -2.39
CA GLY A 116 -26.02 -20.96 -1.81
C GLY A 116 -24.84 -20.99 -2.78
N GLU A 117 -25.08 -21.41 -4.03
CA GLU A 117 -24.05 -21.43 -5.09
C GLU A 117 -23.50 -20.05 -5.41
N LEU A 118 -24.36 -19.04 -5.55
CA LEU A 118 -23.96 -17.64 -5.79
C LEU A 118 -23.16 -17.08 -4.61
N THR A 119 -23.54 -17.43 -3.40
CA THR A 119 -22.83 -17.04 -2.17
C THR A 119 -21.42 -17.62 -2.13
N VAL A 120 -21.21 -18.87 -2.47
CA VAL A 120 -19.87 -19.49 -2.56
C VAL A 120 -18.99 -18.76 -3.56
N ILE A 121 -19.51 -18.45 -4.74
CA ILE A 121 -18.75 -17.71 -5.77
C ILE A 121 -18.34 -16.33 -5.26
N ALA A 122 -19.24 -15.61 -4.59
CA ALA A 122 -18.95 -14.29 -4.03
C ALA A 122 -17.87 -14.35 -2.93
N HIS A 123 -17.94 -15.34 -2.03
CA HIS A 123 -16.93 -15.52 -0.97
C HIS A 123 -15.59 -16.00 -1.52
N ALA A 124 -15.58 -16.93 -2.49
CA ALA A 124 -14.36 -17.38 -3.15
C ALA A 124 -13.62 -16.21 -3.84
N ARG A 125 -14.37 -15.34 -4.53
CA ARG A 125 -13.81 -14.14 -5.13
C ARG A 125 -13.20 -13.21 -4.08
N ARG A 126 -13.91 -12.93 -2.98
CA ARG A 126 -13.38 -12.08 -1.89
C ARG A 126 -12.14 -12.67 -1.24
N ALA A 127 -12.08 -14.00 -1.09
CA ALA A 127 -10.90 -14.67 -0.57
C ALA A 127 -9.70 -14.53 -1.49
N ALA A 128 -9.90 -14.64 -2.81
CA ALA A 128 -8.85 -14.43 -3.81
C ALA A 128 -8.35 -12.95 -3.82
N GLU A 129 -9.27 -11.98 -3.79
CA GLU A 129 -8.93 -10.55 -3.72
C GLU A 129 -8.15 -10.22 -2.44
N ALA A 130 -8.55 -10.78 -1.29
CA ALA A 130 -7.85 -10.58 -0.03
C ALA A 130 -6.46 -11.22 -0.02
N ALA A 131 -6.29 -12.39 -0.64
CA ALA A 131 -4.99 -13.04 -0.80
C ALA A 131 -4.04 -12.22 -1.66
N ILE A 132 -4.51 -11.68 -2.80
CA ILE A 132 -3.72 -10.79 -3.65
C ILE A 132 -3.31 -9.53 -2.89
N THR A 133 -4.23 -8.94 -2.13
CA THR A 133 -3.94 -7.74 -1.31
C THR A 133 -2.87 -8.03 -0.26
N PHE A 134 -2.90 -9.20 0.37
CA PHE A 134 -1.89 -9.63 1.32
C PHE A 134 -0.52 -9.84 0.65
N ASP A 135 -0.49 -10.49 -0.51
CA ASP A 135 0.75 -10.70 -1.25
C ASP A 135 1.40 -9.37 -1.69
N LEU A 136 0.59 -8.40 -2.15
CA LEU A 136 1.07 -7.06 -2.46
C LEU A 136 1.61 -6.34 -1.21
N ALA A 137 0.90 -6.41 -0.09
CA ALA A 137 1.33 -5.78 1.16
C ALA A 137 2.63 -6.40 1.73
N THR A 138 2.91 -7.66 1.41
CA THR A 138 4.13 -8.36 1.81
C THR A 138 5.26 -8.29 0.78
N GLY A 139 5.05 -7.60 -0.35
CA GLY A 139 6.02 -7.46 -1.42
C GLY A 139 6.19 -8.73 -2.28
N ARG A 140 5.26 -9.68 -2.18
CA ARG A 140 5.26 -10.85 -3.06
C ARG A 140 4.66 -10.44 -4.40
N THR A 141 5.52 -10.25 -5.39
CA THR A 141 5.10 -10.07 -6.79
C THR A 141 5.13 -11.43 -7.47
N TYR A 142 4.02 -11.81 -8.09
CA TYR A 142 4.01 -12.94 -9.00
C TYR A 142 4.76 -12.54 -10.29
N PRO A 143 5.66 -13.39 -10.79
CA PRO A 143 6.34 -13.14 -12.06
C PRO A 143 5.38 -13.18 -13.24
#